data_520296fab593d0851d534df0bdbe4d03
#
_entry.id   520296fab593d0851d534df0bdbe4d03
#
_cell.length_a   1.000
_cell.length_b   1.000
_cell.length_c   1.000
_cell.angle_alpha   90.00
_cell.angle_beta   90.00
_cell.angle_gamma   90.00
#
_symmetry.space_group_name_H-M   'P 1'
#
loop_
_entity.id
_entity.type
_entity.pdbx_description
1 polymer ?
#
loop_
_entity_poly.entity_id
_entity_poly.type
_entity_poly.pdbx_seq_one_letter_code
_entity_poly.pdbx_strand_id
1 'polypeptide(L)'
;MSSTRVQSLVPERHPRGLVDTSVVIDLERLDHESLPLELGISAVTLAELAAGPHATHDPAERARRQDRLQRAEATFEPLPVDPAVARAYGRVYAAVAAAGRRGRGRRALDLLIAATAVSAGLPLYTRNAGDFVGLEELLEVVVA
;
A
#
# COMPACT_ATOMS: atom_id res chain seq x y z
N MET A 1 -9.12 34.51 -12.11
CA MET A 1 -8.69 34.98 -10.85
C MET A 1 -8.46 33.87 -9.89
N SER A 2 -7.51 34.10 -9.14
CA SER A 2 -7.02 33.09 -8.20
C SER A 2 -7.80 32.97 -6.92
N SER A 3 -8.97 33.57 -6.85
CA SER A 3 -9.77 33.55 -5.64
C SER A 3 -10.09 32.13 -5.15
N THR A 4 -10.11 31.19 -6.06
CA THR A 4 -10.35 29.78 -5.72
C THR A 4 -9.29 29.18 -4.82
N ARG A 5 -8.11 29.79 -4.78
CA ARG A 5 -7.03 29.32 -3.92
C ARG A 5 -7.38 29.40 -2.44
N VAL A 6 -8.22 30.36 -2.10
CA VAL A 6 -8.58 30.59 -0.71
C VAL A 6 -9.31 29.40 -0.12
N GLN A 7 -10.01 28.64 -0.94
CA GLN A 7 -10.77 27.50 -0.47
C GLN A 7 -9.91 26.26 -0.24
N SER A 8 -8.66 26.27 -0.67
CA SER A 8 -7.77 25.12 -0.54
C SER A 8 -7.13 25.03 0.82
N LEU A 9 -7.94 25.15 1.88
CA LEU A 9 -7.48 24.90 3.24
C LEU A 9 -7.45 23.43 3.57
N VAL A 10 -8.19 22.62 2.79
CA VAL A 10 -8.19 21.16 2.92
C VAL A 10 -7.24 20.61 1.86
N PRO A 11 -6.30 19.74 2.25
CA PRO A 11 -5.40 19.13 1.28
C PRO A 11 -6.16 18.43 0.17
N GLU A 12 -5.71 18.60 -1.05
CA GLU A 12 -6.28 17.90 -2.18
C GLU A 12 -5.99 16.41 -2.06
N ARG A 13 -6.99 15.59 -2.39
CA ARG A 13 -6.82 14.16 -2.44
C ARG A 13 -6.04 13.78 -3.70
N HIS A 14 -5.14 12.82 -3.57
CA HIS A 14 -4.49 12.27 -4.74
C HIS A 14 -5.53 11.60 -5.63
N PRO A 15 -5.44 11.77 -6.97
CA PRO A 15 -6.39 11.12 -7.87
C PRO A 15 -6.24 9.60 -7.85
N ARG A 16 -5.01 9.10 -7.68
CA ARG A 16 -4.74 7.66 -7.61
C ARG A 16 -3.67 7.40 -6.58
N GLY A 17 -3.75 6.24 -5.96
CA GLY A 17 -2.74 5.81 -4.99
C GLY A 17 -2.74 4.31 -4.84
N LEU A 18 -1.58 3.77 -4.46
CA LEU A 18 -1.47 2.38 -4.10
C LEU A 18 -1.73 2.28 -2.60
N VAL A 19 -2.64 1.40 -2.21
CA VAL A 19 -2.90 1.14 -0.79
C VAL A 19 -2.23 -0.18 -0.42
N ASP A 20 -1.58 -0.20 0.75
CA ASP A 20 -0.92 -1.42 1.20
C ASP A 20 -1.93 -2.36 1.89
N THR A 21 -1.43 -3.49 2.33
CA THR A 21 -2.28 -4.51 2.94
C THR A 21 -2.95 -4.01 4.21
N SER A 22 -2.28 -3.18 5.01
CA SER A 22 -2.86 -2.63 6.24
C SER A 22 -4.10 -1.79 5.96
N VAL A 23 -4.09 -1.04 4.86
CA VAL A 23 -5.24 -0.23 4.44
C VAL A 23 -6.39 -1.13 3.96
N VAL A 24 -6.09 -2.15 3.18
CA VAL A 24 -7.13 -3.08 2.69
C VAL A 24 -7.83 -3.78 3.85
N ILE A 25 -7.07 -4.19 4.85
CA ILE A 25 -7.63 -4.86 6.04
C ILE A 25 -8.61 -3.95 6.77
N ASP A 26 -8.30 -2.67 6.88
CA ASP A 26 -9.11 -1.71 7.65
C ASP A 26 -10.01 -0.85 6.76
N LEU A 27 -10.15 -1.19 5.49
CA LEU A 27 -10.78 -0.32 4.50
C LEU A 27 -12.18 0.16 4.90
N GLU A 28 -12.98 -0.73 5.47
CA GLU A 28 -14.34 -0.39 5.88
C GLU A 28 -14.42 0.59 7.05
N ARG A 29 -13.33 0.71 7.81
CA ARG A 29 -13.26 1.59 8.98
C ARG A 29 -12.64 2.94 8.66
N LEU A 30 -12.05 3.07 7.47
CA LEU A 30 -11.34 4.29 7.11
C LEU A 30 -12.28 5.33 6.54
N ASP A 31 -11.95 6.59 6.84
CA ASP A 31 -12.62 7.72 6.24
C ASP A 31 -12.22 7.80 4.77
N HIS A 32 -13.19 7.94 3.89
CA HIS A 32 -12.94 8.09 2.45
C HIS A 32 -12.01 9.26 2.15
N GLU A 33 -12.07 10.32 2.96
CA GLU A 33 -11.22 11.50 2.77
C GLU A 33 -9.75 11.24 3.03
N SER A 34 -9.42 10.18 3.78
CA SER A 34 -8.04 9.81 4.04
C SER A 34 -7.44 8.94 2.92
N LEU A 35 -8.23 8.62 1.89
CA LEU A 35 -7.86 7.71 0.82
C LEU A 35 -7.74 8.46 -0.51
N PRO A 36 -7.04 7.92 -1.50
CA PRO A 36 -7.06 8.51 -2.84
C PRO A 36 -8.42 8.33 -3.48
N LEU A 37 -8.68 9.05 -4.57
CA LEU A 37 -9.94 8.92 -5.29
C LEU A 37 -10.08 7.54 -5.94
N GLU A 38 -8.97 7.01 -6.46
CA GLU A 38 -8.93 5.69 -7.08
C GLU A 38 -7.84 4.88 -6.39
N LEU A 39 -8.21 3.71 -5.88
CA LEU A 39 -7.31 2.84 -5.14
C LEU A 39 -6.78 1.72 -6.02
N GLY A 40 -5.48 1.45 -5.92
CA GLY A 40 -4.87 0.27 -6.50
C GLY A 40 -4.21 -0.58 -5.41
N ILE A 41 -3.99 -1.84 -5.71
CA ILE A 41 -3.24 -2.74 -4.84
C ILE A 41 -2.13 -3.44 -5.64
N SER A 42 -1.12 -3.92 -4.94
CA SER A 42 -0.07 -4.75 -5.49
C SER A 42 -0.49 -6.22 -5.49
N ALA A 43 0.04 -6.99 -6.42
CA ALA A 43 -0.08 -8.45 -6.40
C ALA A 43 0.46 -9.02 -5.08
N VAL A 44 1.43 -8.36 -4.45
CA VAL A 44 1.94 -8.77 -3.13
C VAL A 44 0.85 -8.66 -2.07
N THR A 45 0.07 -7.59 -2.08
CA THR A 45 -1.07 -7.44 -1.18
C THR A 45 -2.08 -8.57 -1.40
N LEU A 46 -2.37 -8.90 -2.65
CA LEU A 46 -3.27 -10.02 -2.93
C LEU A 46 -2.71 -11.33 -2.38
N ALA A 47 -1.40 -11.56 -2.52
CA ALA A 47 -0.76 -12.75 -1.96
C ALA A 47 -0.89 -12.81 -0.43
N GLU A 48 -0.72 -11.68 0.26
CA GLU A 48 -0.90 -11.63 1.71
C GLU A 48 -2.35 -11.91 2.11
N LEU A 49 -3.30 -11.36 1.37
CA LEU A 49 -4.72 -11.62 1.63
C LEU A 49 -5.06 -13.09 1.39
N ALA A 50 -4.47 -13.70 0.36
CA ALA A 50 -4.68 -15.12 0.04
C ALA A 50 -4.11 -16.04 1.13
N ALA A 51 -3.00 -15.64 1.76
CA ALA A 51 -2.41 -16.39 2.85
C ALA A 51 -3.23 -16.26 4.15
N GLY A 52 -3.97 -15.17 4.30
CA GLY A 52 -4.66 -14.85 5.56
C GLY A 52 -5.55 -15.95 6.12
N PRO A 53 -6.45 -16.56 5.32
CA PRO A 53 -7.33 -17.63 5.84
C PRO A 53 -6.55 -18.83 6.37
N HIS A 54 -5.36 -19.09 5.85
CA HIS A 54 -4.53 -20.22 6.24
C HIS A 54 -3.65 -19.92 7.46
N ALA A 55 -3.60 -18.66 7.88
CA ALA A 55 -2.74 -18.20 8.97
C ALA A 55 -3.47 -18.16 10.32
N THR A 56 -4.71 -18.63 10.38
CA THR A 56 -5.49 -18.67 11.63
C THR A 56 -6.16 -20.02 11.79
N HIS A 57 -6.31 -20.44 13.04
CA HIS A 57 -7.04 -21.65 13.39
C HIS A 57 -8.47 -21.36 13.85
N ASP A 58 -8.82 -20.09 14.02
CA ASP A 58 -10.16 -19.69 14.41
C ASP A 58 -11.10 -19.71 13.20
N PRO A 59 -12.16 -20.54 13.20
CA PRO A 59 -13.06 -20.62 12.03
C PRO A 59 -13.75 -19.30 11.69
N ALA A 60 -14.11 -18.51 12.68
CA ALA A 60 -14.78 -17.23 12.44
C ALA A 60 -13.81 -16.23 11.79
N GLU A 61 -12.57 -16.20 12.27
CA GLU A 61 -11.56 -15.32 11.67
C GLU A 61 -11.19 -15.78 10.27
N ARG A 62 -11.11 -17.09 10.06
CA ARG A 62 -10.85 -17.63 8.72
C ARG A 62 -11.93 -17.21 7.73
N ALA A 63 -13.19 -17.25 8.14
CA ALA A 63 -14.30 -16.83 7.30
C ALA A 63 -14.20 -15.34 6.97
N ARG A 64 -13.85 -14.49 7.93
CA ARG A 64 -13.68 -13.06 7.70
C ARG A 64 -12.54 -12.78 6.70
N ARG A 65 -11.43 -13.49 6.82
CA ARG A 65 -10.27 -13.35 5.93
C ARG A 65 -10.58 -13.85 4.52
N GLN A 66 -11.32 -14.94 4.41
CA GLN A 66 -11.77 -15.48 3.12
C GLN A 66 -12.70 -14.48 2.42
N ASP A 67 -13.60 -13.89 3.17
CA ASP A 67 -14.53 -12.90 2.66
C ASP A 67 -13.79 -11.64 2.17
N ARG A 68 -12.80 -11.19 2.94
CA ARG A 68 -11.96 -10.05 2.54
C ARG A 68 -11.20 -10.34 1.25
N LEU A 69 -10.64 -11.53 1.13
CA LEU A 69 -9.94 -11.95 -0.10
C LEU A 69 -10.88 -11.92 -1.29
N GLN A 70 -12.07 -12.47 -1.15
CA GLN A 70 -13.04 -12.48 -2.24
C GLN A 70 -13.45 -11.08 -2.66
N ARG A 71 -13.68 -10.19 -1.70
CA ARG A 71 -14.02 -8.80 -2.01
C ARG A 71 -12.87 -8.07 -2.72
N ALA A 72 -11.65 -8.31 -2.30
CA ALA A 72 -10.48 -7.71 -2.94
C ALA A 72 -10.35 -8.18 -4.39
N GLU A 73 -10.52 -9.47 -4.64
CA GLU A 73 -10.45 -10.02 -5.99
C GLU A 73 -11.57 -9.49 -6.89
N ALA A 74 -12.74 -9.23 -6.31
CA ALA A 74 -13.87 -8.68 -7.07
C ALA A 74 -13.69 -7.19 -7.37
N THR A 75 -12.92 -6.47 -6.56
CA THR A 75 -12.81 -5.01 -6.63
C THR A 75 -11.58 -4.54 -7.38
N PHE A 76 -10.46 -5.23 -7.22
CA PHE A 76 -9.16 -4.74 -7.70
C PHE A 76 -8.60 -5.66 -8.78
N GLU A 77 -7.92 -5.05 -9.74
CA GLU A 77 -7.01 -5.74 -10.64
C GLU A 77 -5.59 -5.41 -10.15
N PRO A 78 -4.91 -6.36 -9.48
CA PRO A 78 -3.64 -6.04 -8.83
C PRO A 78 -2.54 -5.70 -9.82
N LEU A 79 -1.71 -4.73 -9.46
CA LEU A 79 -0.52 -4.41 -10.24
C LEU A 79 0.51 -5.54 -10.07
N PRO A 80 1.04 -6.06 -11.16
CA PRO A 80 1.97 -7.19 -11.07
C PRO A 80 3.34 -6.79 -10.57
N VAL A 81 4.08 -7.76 -10.03
CA VAL A 81 5.49 -7.61 -9.75
C VAL A 81 6.24 -7.98 -11.03
N ASP A 82 6.41 -6.99 -11.88
CA ASP A 82 7.07 -7.15 -13.17
C ASP A 82 8.57 -6.78 -13.09
N PRO A 83 9.34 -6.86 -14.19
CA PRO A 83 10.75 -6.48 -14.15
C PRO A 83 11.00 -5.04 -13.71
N ALA A 84 10.11 -4.11 -14.03
CA ALA A 84 10.25 -2.72 -13.60
C ALA A 84 10.13 -2.60 -12.08
N VAL A 85 9.18 -3.32 -11.48
CA VAL A 85 9.03 -3.40 -10.03
C VAL A 85 10.26 -4.04 -9.39
N ALA A 86 10.78 -5.10 -10.00
CA ALA A 86 11.99 -5.77 -9.50
C ALA A 86 13.18 -4.80 -9.46
N ARG A 87 13.35 -3.99 -10.50
CA ARG A 87 14.40 -2.98 -10.52
C ARG A 87 14.16 -1.89 -9.48
N ALA A 88 12.93 -1.45 -9.33
CA ALA A 88 12.57 -0.47 -8.29
C ALA A 88 12.85 -1.02 -6.89
N TYR A 89 12.64 -2.30 -6.68
CA TYR A 89 12.94 -2.95 -5.41
C TYR A 89 14.41 -2.77 -5.03
N GLY A 90 15.32 -2.86 -5.99
CA GLY A 90 16.75 -2.61 -5.71
C GLY A 90 16.99 -1.23 -5.13
N ARG A 91 16.35 -0.20 -5.70
CA ARG A 91 16.49 1.18 -5.19
C ARG A 91 15.87 1.33 -3.81
N VAL A 92 14.70 0.74 -3.61
CA VAL A 92 14.00 0.75 -2.31
C VAL A 92 14.86 0.06 -1.25
N TYR A 93 15.40 -1.10 -1.57
CA TYR A 93 16.27 -1.85 -0.65
C TYR A 93 17.50 -1.03 -0.29
N ALA A 94 18.15 -0.40 -1.27
CA ALA A 94 19.33 0.42 -1.02
C ALA A 94 19.03 1.61 -0.11
N ALA A 95 17.87 2.26 -0.29
CA ALA A 95 17.46 3.39 0.55
C ALA A 95 17.22 2.95 2.01
N VAL A 96 16.56 1.81 2.19
CA VAL A 96 16.30 1.25 3.52
C VAL A 96 17.60 0.85 4.21
N ALA A 97 18.50 0.22 3.49
CA ALA A 97 19.79 -0.19 4.03
C ALA A 97 20.63 1.04 4.43
N ALA A 98 20.60 2.08 3.61
CA ALA A 98 21.30 3.34 3.92
C ALA A 98 20.76 4.00 5.18
N ALA A 99 19.47 3.80 5.49
CA ALA A 99 18.84 4.30 6.70
C ALA A 99 19.07 3.37 7.90
N GLY A 100 19.90 2.33 7.76
CA GLY A 100 20.21 1.40 8.85
C GLY A 100 19.13 0.37 9.13
N ARG A 101 18.21 0.15 8.19
CA ARG A 101 17.12 -0.81 8.34
C ARG A 101 17.40 -2.08 7.54
N ARG A 102 16.59 -3.10 7.78
CA ARG A 102 16.77 -4.39 7.12
C ARG A 102 15.52 -4.77 6.32
N GLY A 103 15.75 -5.28 5.11
CA GLY A 103 14.68 -5.69 4.21
C GLY A 103 14.38 -7.18 4.25
N ARG A 104 14.33 -7.80 5.43
CA ARG A 104 14.15 -9.24 5.59
C ARG A 104 12.76 -9.60 6.11
N GLY A 105 12.34 -10.83 5.82
CA GLY A 105 11.10 -11.38 6.34
C GLY A 105 9.91 -10.58 5.86
N ARG A 106 9.00 -10.27 6.80
CA ARG A 106 7.80 -9.49 6.51
C ARG A 106 8.13 -8.14 5.87
N ARG A 107 9.27 -7.56 6.24
CA ARG A 107 9.72 -6.29 5.68
C ARG A 107 9.93 -6.38 4.17
N ALA A 108 10.39 -7.53 3.67
CA ALA A 108 10.62 -7.70 2.25
C ALA A 108 9.31 -7.55 1.45
N LEU A 109 8.19 -8.02 1.97
CA LEU A 109 6.90 -7.85 1.32
C LEU A 109 6.47 -6.39 1.30
N ASP A 110 6.66 -5.67 2.42
CA ASP A 110 6.37 -4.24 2.47
C ASP A 110 7.22 -3.47 1.45
N LEU A 111 8.48 -3.84 1.31
CA LEU A 111 9.38 -3.19 0.35
C LEU A 111 8.98 -3.50 -1.11
N LEU A 112 8.46 -4.69 -1.38
CA LEU A 112 7.93 -5.01 -2.71
C LEU A 112 6.67 -4.20 -3.02
N ILE A 113 5.82 -3.98 -2.04
CA ILE A 113 4.66 -3.10 -2.20
C ILE A 113 5.13 -1.67 -2.49
N ALA A 114 6.10 -1.17 -1.72
CA ALA A 114 6.68 0.15 -1.97
C ALA A 114 7.29 0.24 -3.36
N ALA A 115 8.01 -0.79 -3.79
CA ALA A 115 8.61 -0.84 -5.13
C ALA A 115 7.55 -0.79 -6.23
N THR A 116 6.40 -1.41 -6.00
CA THR A 116 5.28 -1.35 -6.93
C THR A 116 4.78 0.10 -7.08
N ALA A 117 4.64 0.80 -5.96
CA ALA A 117 4.23 2.21 -5.98
C ALA A 117 5.26 3.08 -6.68
N VAL A 118 6.56 2.89 -6.41
CA VAL A 118 7.64 3.64 -7.06
C VAL A 118 7.59 3.41 -8.57
N SER A 119 7.48 2.16 -9.00
CA SER A 119 7.44 1.82 -10.42
C SER A 119 6.24 2.43 -11.14
N ALA A 120 5.11 2.49 -10.46
CA ALA A 120 3.88 3.04 -11.03
C ALA A 120 3.78 4.57 -10.90
N GLY A 121 4.70 5.20 -10.17
CA GLY A 121 4.63 6.64 -9.94
C GLY A 121 3.46 7.04 -9.05
N LEU A 122 3.06 6.19 -8.12
CA LEU A 122 1.92 6.42 -7.24
C LEU A 122 2.36 6.68 -5.81
N PRO A 123 1.64 7.53 -5.06
CA PRO A 123 1.83 7.59 -3.62
C PRO A 123 1.38 6.27 -2.98
N LEU A 124 2.01 5.93 -1.85
CA LEU A 124 1.67 4.74 -1.07
C LEU A 124 0.89 5.15 0.17
N TYR A 125 -0.30 4.60 0.32
CA TYR A 125 -1.14 4.80 1.49
C TYR A 125 -0.99 3.63 2.43
N THR A 126 -0.71 3.92 3.70
CA THR A 126 -0.48 2.91 4.72
C THR A 126 -1.05 3.35 6.06
N ARG A 127 -1.32 2.39 6.94
CA ARG A 127 -1.64 2.65 8.33
C ARG A 127 -0.39 2.75 9.20
N ASN A 128 0.75 2.33 8.67
CA ASN A 128 2.00 2.17 9.43
C ASN A 128 3.16 2.84 8.70
N ALA A 129 3.17 4.17 8.67
CA ALA A 129 4.20 4.93 7.96
C ALA A 129 5.62 4.62 8.45
N GLY A 130 5.76 4.21 9.72
CA GLY A 130 7.04 3.84 10.27
C GLY A 130 7.71 2.66 9.56
N ASP A 131 6.92 1.82 8.89
CA ASP A 131 7.46 0.69 8.13
C ASP A 131 8.19 1.12 6.85
N PHE A 132 8.01 2.38 6.45
CA PHE A 132 8.54 2.91 5.19
C PHE A 132 9.52 4.06 5.39
N VAL A 133 10.03 4.23 6.60
CA VAL A 133 11.06 5.24 6.89
C VAL A 133 12.31 4.96 6.06
N GLY A 134 12.87 5.99 5.47
CA GLY A 134 14.04 5.89 4.59
C GLY A 134 13.69 5.99 3.11
N LEU A 135 12.40 6.00 2.76
CA LEU A 135 11.95 6.01 1.37
C LEU A 135 11.48 7.38 0.88
N GLU A 136 11.65 8.44 1.70
CA GLU A 136 11.06 9.75 1.46
C GLU A 136 11.47 10.38 0.13
N GLU A 137 12.66 10.08 -0.37
CA GLU A 137 13.13 10.62 -1.64
C GLU A 137 12.63 9.84 -2.86
N LEU A 138 12.16 8.61 -2.66
CA LEU A 138 11.69 7.75 -3.74
C LEU A 138 10.18 7.73 -3.85
N LEU A 139 9.48 8.01 -2.78
CA LEU A 139 8.08 7.67 -2.63
C LEU A 139 7.40 8.62 -1.66
N GLU A 140 6.24 9.11 -2.04
CA GLU A 140 5.37 9.79 -1.09
C GLU A 140 4.58 8.75 -0.31
N VAL A 141 4.72 8.76 1.02
CA VAL A 141 3.98 7.87 1.93
C VAL A 141 2.91 8.70 2.63
N VAL A 142 1.67 8.27 2.52
CA VAL A 142 0.51 8.95 3.09
C VAL A 142 -0.10 8.05 4.15
N VAL A 143 -0.36 8.60 5.34
CA VAL A 143 -1.03 7.86 6.40
C VAL A 143 -2.53 7.92 6.18
N ALA A 144 -3.12 6.74 6.08
CA ALA A 144 -4.56 6.64 5.90
C ALA A 144 -5.30 6.56 7.24
#